data_08d243e30bec589ca4c053c17d1800f9
#
_entry.id   08d243e30bec589ca4c053c17d1800f9
#
_cell.length_a   1.000
_cell.length_b   1.000
_cell.length_c   1.000
_cell.angle_alpha   90.00
_cell.angle_beta   90.00
_cell.angle_gamma   90.00
#
_symmetry.space_group_name_H-M   'P 1'
#
loop_
_entity.id
_entity.type
_entity.pdbx_description
1 polymer ?
#
loop_
_entity_poly.entity_id
_entity_poly.type
_entity_poly.pdbx_seq_one_letter_code
_entity_poly.pdbx_strand_id
1 'polypeptide(L)'
;MQTAQILFDQIQNAGIPFTYPQANCHNIAHYISLLAKRQGITLAKIWAFTPGIYTSYNTRVITFKDKNQLSPTGKIDWGYHVAPVLFVEQDGVVTKMVIDGVLFPNGAVPYKAWLAKIKTKKLIYLLMDAEWYLFNTSYVTNTQLDFFDGNTDEPVKPNVIFPYWFANKCVTDFFKYEDNSKENGWLEKGLAINNTAGIFYENEIKPILNDASQEVLLNDYRSLVGNVLNFENVFRDYVYNSEMDEQFHETHAAIISTYRTIFNNECLKWQQRVSEVLPFE
;
A
#
# COMPACT_ATOMS: atom_id res chain seq x y z
N MET A 1 -13.81 20.40 8.14
CA MET A 1 -14.29 18.98 8.09
C MET A 1 -15.09 18.69 6.83
N GLN A 2 -16.04 19.53 6.45
CA GLN A 2 -16.84 19.33 5.23
C GLN A 2 -16.00 19.15 3.95
N THR A 3 -14.94 19.95 3.76
CA THR A 3 -14.03 19.83 2.60
C THR A 3 -13.33 18.47 2.53
N ALA A 4 -12.91 17.93 3.65
CA ALA A 4 -12.27 16.61 3.70
C ALA A 4 -13.25 15.48 3.35
N GLN A 5 -14.50 15.59 3.77
CA GLN A 5 -15.54 14.63 3.42
C GLN A 5 -15.91 14.72 1.93
N ILE A 6 -16.05 15.93 1.38
CA ILE A 6 -16.31 16.11 -0.06
C ILE A 6 -15.20 15.49 -0.90
N LEU A 7 -13.93 15.74 -0.55
CA LEU A 7 -12.81 15.12 -1.24
C LEU A 7 -12.81 13.59 -1.08
N PHE A 8 -13.12 13.09 0.10
CA PHE A 8 -13.25 11.66 0.34
C PHE A 8 -14.33 11.02 -0.55
N ASP A 9 -15.49 11.63 -0.63
CA ASP A 9 -16.61 11.14 -1.46
C ASP A 9 -16.24 11.13 -2.96
N GLN A 10 -15.52 12.14 -3.43
CA GLN A 10 -14.99 12.19 -4.79
C GLN A 10 -13.98 11.07 -5.06
N ILE A 11 -13.11 10.78 -4.10
CA ILE A 11 -12.14 9.70 -4.18
C ILE A 11 -12.83 8.34 -4.22
N GLN A 12 -13.88 8.12 -3.44
CA GLN A 12 -14.69 6.90 -3.50
C GLN A 12 -15.31 6.71 -4.89
N ASN A 13 -15.81 7.79 -5.48
CA ASN A 13 -16.41 7.76 -6.82
C ASN A 13 -15.39 7.65 -7.97
N ALA A 14 -14.11 7.89 -7.69
CA ALA A 14 -13.02 7.73 -8.67
C ALA A 14 -12.65 6.28 -8.97
N GLY A 15 -13.30 5.31 -8.33
CA GLY A 15 -13.08 3.88 -8.56
C GLY A 15 -11.69 3.39 -8.14
N ILE A 16 -11.13 4.02 -7.10
CA ILE A 16 -9.86 3.59 -6.52
C ILE A 16 -10.05 2.23 -5.82
N PRO A 17 -9.14 1.28 -6.04
CA PRO A 17 -9.29 -0.09 -5.54
C PRO A 17 -8.88 -0.22 -4.07
N PHE A 18 -9.76 0.14 -3.15
CA PHE A 18 -9.52 -0.03 -1.70
C PHE A 18 -9.76 -1.46 -1.19
N THR A 19 -10.24 -2.35 -2.04
CA THR A 19 -10.65 -3.72 -1.65
C THR A 19 -9.49 -4.67 -1.41
N TYR A 20 -8.33 -4.40 -2.01
CA TYR A 20 -7.12 -5.20 -1.83
C TYR A 20 -6.11 -4.43 -0.98
N PRO A 21 -6.04 -4.68 0.34
CA PRO A 21 -5.23 -3.89 1.25
C PRO A 21 -3.76 -4.33 1.34
N GLN A 22 -3.36 -5.40 0.67
CA GLN A 22 -1.96 -5.84 0.62
C GLN A 22 -1.20 -5.04 -0.41
N ALA A 23 -0.07 -4.45 -0.01
CA ALA A 23 0.79 -3.63 -0.85
C ALA A 23 0.06 -2.41 -1.49
N ASN A 24 0.75 -1.68 -2.34
CA ASN A 24 0.20 -0.59 -3.17
C ASN A 24 -0.40 0.62 -2.43
N CYS A 25 -0.27 0.73 -1.11
CA CYS A 25 -0.74 1.92 -0.38
C CYS A 25 -0.11 3.22 -0.90
N HIS A 26 1.16 3.18 -1.35
CA HIS A 26 1.85 4.31 -1.97
C HIS A 26 1.25 4.69 -3.33
N ASN A 27 0.82 3.72 -4.14
CA ASN A 27 0.14 3.97 -5.42
C ASN A 27 -1.21 4.66 -5.19
N ILE A 28 -2.01 4.13 -4.27
CA ILE A 28 -3.29 4.72 -3.89
C ILE A 28 -3.10 6.15 -3.38
N ALA A 29 -2.16 6.34 -2.44
CA ALA A 29 -1.88 7.65 -1.88
C ALA A 29 -1.38 8.65 -2.93
N HIS A 30 -0.58 8.18 -3.89
CA HIS A 30 -0.06 9.05 -4.95
C HIS A 30 -1.16 9.44 -5.94
N TYR A 31 -1.97 8.50 -6.40
CA TYR A 31 -3.08 8.79 -7.30
C TYR A 31 -4.10 9.77 -6.67
N ILE A 32 -4.43 9.57 -5.40
CA ILE A 32 -5.30 10.52 -4.66
C ILE A 32 -4.67 11.92 -4.63
N SER A 33 -3.36 12.00 -4.45
CA SER A 33 -2.66 13.29 -4.42
C SER A 33 -2.68 13.99 -5.77
N LEU A 34 -2.54 13.25 -6.88
CA LEU A 34 -2.67 13.78 -8.24
C LEU A 34 -4.10 14.25 -8.51
N LEU A 35 -5.10 13.45 -8.15
CA LEU A 35 -6.50 13.77 -8.30
C LEU A 35 -6.89 15.07 -7.55
N ALA A 36 -6.39 15.24 -6.32
CA ALA A 36 -6.59 16.43 -5.53
C ALA A 36 -5.87 17.65 -6.14
N LYS A 37 -4.62 17.48 -6.59
CA LYS A 37 -3.82 18.53 -7.23
C LYS A 37 -4.50 19.09 -8.47
N ARG A 38 -5.12 18.23 -9.29
CA ARG A 38 -5.93 18.65 -10.44
C ARG A 38 -7.09 19.57 -10.07
N GLN A 39 -7.60 19.46 -8.84
CA GLN A 39 -8.66 20.31 -8.29
C GLN A 39 -8.12 21.55 -7.55
N GLY A 40 -6.81 21.79 -7.60
CA GLY A 40 -6.17 22.90 -6.87
C GLY A 40 -5.99 22.60 -5.37
N ILE A 41 -6.16 21.35 -4.94
CA ILE A 41 -6.01 20.95 -3.54
C ILE A 41 -4.63 20.32 -3.33
N THR A 42 -3.83 20.94 -2.46
CA THR A 42 -2.52 20.40 -2.07
C THR A 42 -2.68 19.47 -0.88
N LEU A 43 -2.20 18.24 -1.02
CA LEU A 43 -2.12 17.25 0.04
C LEU A 43 -0.67 17.08 0.51
N ALA A 44 -0.51 16.54 1.71
CA ALA A 44 0.71 15.87 2.16
C ALA A 44 0.46 14.36 2.20
N LYS A 45 1.50 13.59 2.56
CA LYS A 45 1.40 12.17 2.88
C LYS A 45 1.89 11.90 4.29
N ILE A 46 1.16 11.08 5.03
CA ILE A 46 1.63 10.53 6.30
C ILE A 46 2.15 9.11 6.05
N TRP A 47 3.42 8.90 6.36
CA TRP A 47 4.10 7.62 6.28
C TRP A 47 4.29 7.06 7.68
N ALA A 48 3.86 5.84 7.93
CA ALA A 48 4.07 5.13 9.18
C ALA A 48 4.94 3.91 8.94
N PHE A 49 6.01 3.78 9.71
CA PHE A 49 7.00 2.71 9.61
C PHE A 49 7.00 1.89 10.89
N THR A 50 7.06 0.59 10.75
CA THR A 50 7.12 -0.35 11.86
C THR A 50 8.54 -0.87 12.06
N PRO A 51 8.84 -1.46 13.23
CA PRO A 51 10.16 -2.04 13.46
C PRO A 51 10.61 -3.00 12.37
N GLY A 52 9.70 -3.79 11.79
CA GLY A 52 10.04 -4.74 10.72
C GLY A 52 10.63 -4.10 9.45
N ILE A 53 10.48 -2.78 9.25
CA ILE A 53 11.11 -2.06 8.14
C ILE A 53 12.48 -1.51 8.53
N TYR A 54 12.67 -1.08 9.78
CA TYR A 54 13.87 -0.35 10.18
C TYR A 54 14.74 -1.08 11.19
N THR A 55 14.50 -2.37 11.44
CA THR A 55 15.40 -3.23 12.20
C THR A 55 15.25 -4.71 11.84
N SER A 56 16.38 -5.42 11.74
CA SER A 56 16.41 -6.87 11.57
C SER A 56 16.13 -7.64 12.87
N TYR A 57 16.14 -6.98 14.01
CA TYR A 57 15.96 -7.59 15.33
C TYR A 57 14.52 -7.62 15.80
N ASN A 58 13.65 -6.85 15.15
CA ASN A 58 12.26 -6.72 15.53
C ASN A 58 11.37 -6.83 14.30
N THR A 59 10.67 -7.93 14.20
CA THR A 59 9.78 -8.24 13.06
C THR A 59 8.35 -7.71 13.25
N ARG A 60 8.10 -6.84 14.24
CA ARG A 60 6.76 -6.27 14.44
C ARG A 60 6.32 -5.48 13.24
N VAL A 61 5.10 -5.77 12.83
CA VAL A 61 4.41 -5.18 11.70
C VAL A 61 3.03 -4.68 12.13
N ILE A 62 2.38 -3.91 11.28
CA ILE A 62 0.97 -3.57 11.44
C ILE A 62 0.17 -4.78 10.99
N THR A 63 -0.64 -5.36 11.87
CA THR A 63 -1.44 -6.56 11.57
C THR A 63 -2.93 -6.23 11.60
N PHE A 64 -3.65 -6.60 10.55
CA PHE A 64 -5.10 -6.49 10.45
C PHE A 64 -5.74 -7.85 10.11
N LYS A 65 -7.03 -7.97 10.45
CA LYS A 65 -7.85 -9.06 9.92
C LYS A 65 -8.07 -8.81 8.43
N ASP A 66 -7.76 -9.79 7.61
CA ASP A 66 -8.09 -9.78 6.20
C ASP A 66 -9.59 -10.03 6.01
N LYS A 67 -10.34 -8.98 5.74
CA LYS A 67 -11.80 -9.05 5.54
C LYS A 67 -12.17 -9.81 4.27
N ASN A 68 -11.32 -9.78 3.27
CA ASN A 68 -11.53 -10.42 1.98
C ASN A 68 -11.01 -11.86 1.97
N GLN A 69 -10.36 -12.28 3.06
CA GLN A 69 -9.80 -13.63 3.21
C GLN A 69 -8.90 -14.09 2.05
N LEU A 70 -8.22 -13.15 1.39
CA LEU A 70 -7.23 -13.40 0.35
C LEU A 70 -5.91 -13.94 0.91
N SER A 71 -5.60 -13.62 2.16
CA SER A 71 -4.44 -14.16 2.83
C SER A 71 -4.71 -15.54 3.41
N PRO A 72 -3.83 -16.53 3.20
CA PRO A 72 -3.96 -17.84 3.82
C PRO A 72 -4.02 -17.83 5.35
N THR A 73 -3.42 -16.81 5.97
CA THR A 73 -3.42 -16.65 7.43
C THR A 73 -4.65 -15.91 7.98
N GLY A 74 -5.52 -15.40 7.10
CA GLY A 74 -6.62 -14.52 7.47
C GLY A 74 -6.17 -13.16 8.03
N LYS A 75 -4.89 -12.81 7.84
CA LYS A 75 -4.27 -11.58 8.32
C LYS A 75 -3.49 -10.90 7.22
N ILE A 76 -3.37 -9.59 7.32
CA ILE A 76 -2.53 -8.74 6.48
C ILE A 76 -1.50 -8.10 7.37
N ASP A 77 -0.24 -8.20 6.98
CA ASP A 77 0.88 -7.63 7.70
C ASP A 77 1.58 -6.55 6.84
N TRP A 78 1.71 -5.35 7.41
CA TRP A 78 2.38 -4.24 6.76
C TRP A 78 3.64 -3.83 7.51
N GLY A 79 4.74 -3.77 6.81
CA GLY A 79 5.97 -3.19 7.32
C GLY A 79 5.89 -1.65 7.39
N TYR A 80 5.18 -1.02 6.46
CA TYR A 80 4.85 0.40 6.46
C TYR A 80 3.44 0.63 5.90
N HIS A 81 2.91 1.82 6.16
CA HIS A 81 1.67 2.28 5.55
C HIS A 81 1.73 3.77 5.25
N VAL A 82 1.08 4.19 4.18
CA VAL A 82 1.02 5.59 3.77
C VAL A 82 -0.39 5.96 3.35
N ALA A 83 -0.80 7.18 3.71
CA ALA A 83 -2.06 7.76 3.29
C ALA A 83 -1.94 9.27 3.05
N PRO A 84 -2.76 9.86 2.17
CA PRO A 84 -2.83 11.29 1.97
C PRO A 84 -3.38 12.03 3.18
N VAL A 85 -2.89 13.25 3.38
CA VAL A 85 -3.31 14.16 4.45
C VAL A 85 -3.76 15.48 3.89
N LEU A 86 -4.97 15.88 4.22
CA LEU A 86 -5.51 17.22 3.97
C LEU A 86 -5.39 18.06 5.25
N PHE A 87 -4.85 19.28 5.12
CA PHE A 87 -4.86 20.27 6.19
C PHE A 87 -6.15 21.08 6.10
N VAL A 88 -7.01 20.94 7.09
CA VAL A 88 -8.28 21.66 7.17
C VAL A 88 -8.19 22.72 8.24
N GLU A 89 -8.30 23.98 7.86
CA GLU A 89 -8.39 25.09 8.81
C GLU A 89 -9.86 25.38 9.12
N GLN A 90 -10.16 25.45 10.40
CA GLN A 90 -11.46 25.85 10.90
C GLN A 90 -11.27 26.66 12.20
N ASP A 91 -11.83 27.86 12.24
CA ASP A 91 -11.77 28.76 13.41
C ASP A 91 -10.29 29.01 13.90
N GLY A 92 -9.37 29.17 12.95
CA GLY A 92 -7.94 29.36 13.23
C GLY A 92 -7.21 28.09 13.70
N VAL A 93 -7.87 26.94 13.72
CA VAL A 93 -7.26 25.64 14.10
C VAL A 93 -7.04 24.78 12.86
N VAL A 94 -5.81 24.38 12.62
CA VAL A 94 -5.45 23.46 11.54
C VAL A 94 -5.54 22.01 12.02
N THR A 95 -6.44 21.26 11.39
CA THR A 95 -6.61 19.82 11.63
C THR A 95 -6.05 19.03 10.45
N LYS A 96 -5.25 18.00 10.76
CA LYS A 96 -4.72 17.06 9.76
C LYS A 96 -5.70 15.91 9.60
N MET A 97 -6.35 15.84 8.43
CA MET A 97 -7.34 14.81 8.09
C MET A 97 -6.72 13.80 7.13
N VAL A 98 -6.68 12.53 7.54
CA VAL A 98 -6.14 11.43 6.74
C VAL A 98 -7.25 10.83 5.88
N ILE A 99 -6.94 10.58 4.63
CA ILE A 99 -7.83 9.96 3.65
C ILE A 99 -7.33 8.54 3.39
N ASP A 100 -7.99 7.56 3.97
CA ASP A 100 -7.58 6.15 3.88
C ASP A 100 -8.83 5.26 3.78
N GLY A 101 -9.26 4.99 2.55
CA GLY A 101 -10.46 4.19 2.29
C GLY A 101 -10.33 2.71 2.68
N VAL A 102 -9.09 2.21 2.85
CA VAL A 102 -8.84 0.84 3.33
C VAL A 102 -9.19 0.69 4.80
N LEU A 103 -8.69 1.59 5.64
CA LEU A 103 -8.87 1.54 7.09
C LEU A 103 -10.14 2.26 7.56
N PHE A 104 -10.56 3.28 6.84
CA PHE A 104 -11.69 4.15 7.18
C PHE A 104 -12.59 4.36 5.96
N PRO A 105 -13.41 3.36 5.59
CA PRO A 105 -14.20 3.40 4.36
C PRO A 105 -15.36 4.42 4.40
N ASN A 106 -15.64 5.01 5.56
CA ASN A 106 -16.78 5.91 5.75
C ASN A 106 -16.40 7.41 5.75
N GLY A 107 -15.12 7.76 5.62
CA GLY A 107 -14.71 9.16 5.59
C GLY A 107 -13.26 9.40 6.02
N ALA A 108 -12.82 10.65 5.81
CA ALA A 108 -11.54 11.11 6.31
C ALA A 108 -11.55 11.23 7.83
N VAL A 109 -10.42 10.93 8.47
CA VAL A 109 -10.29 10.93 9.93
C VAL A 109 -9.13 11.79 10.40
N PRO A 110 -9.16 12.34 11.64
CA PRO A 110 -8.01 13.01 12.21
C PRO A 110 -6.80 12.07 12.27
N TYR A 111 -5.58 12.60 11.99
CA TYR A 111 -4.37 11.78 11.93
C TYR A 111 -4.10 10.99 13.22
N LYS A 112 -4.49 11.53 14.39
CA LYS A 112 -4.36 10.81 15.66
C LYS A 112 -5.22 9.55 15.72
N ALA A 113 -6.43 9.59 15.14
CA ALA A 113 -7.31 8.43 15.06
C ALA A 113 -6.73 7.38 14.09
N TRP A 114 -6.16 7.83 12.97
CA TRP A 114 -5.47 6.96 12.02
C TRP A 114 -4.25 6.28 12.67
N LEU A 115 -3.36 7.03 13.33
CA LEU A 115 -2.23 6.47 14.06
C LEU A 115 -2.67 5.49 15.16
N ALA A 116 -3.76 5.78 15.87
CA ALA A 116 -4.30 4.87 16.89
C ALA A 116 -4.79 3.54 16.29
N LYS A 117 -5.29 3.56 15.04
CA LYS A 117 -5.74 2.36 14.33
C LYS A 117 -4.60 1.45 13.93
N ILE A 118 -3.47 2.02 13.46
CA ILE A 118 -2.29 1.28 13.01
C ILE A 118 -1.20 1.15 14.08
N LYS A 119 -1.49 1.61 15.31
CA LYS A 119 -0.52 1.67 16.39
C LYS A 119 0.09 0.29 16.66
N THR A 120 1.40 0.23 16.53
CA THR A 120 2.24 -0.85 17.05
C THR A 120 3.34 -0.25 17.92
N LYS A 121 3.98 -1.07 18.74
CA LYS A 121 5.10 -0.61 19.58
C LYS A 121 6.25 -0.09 18.70
N LYS A 122 6.75 1.08 19.00
CA LYS A 122 7.85 1.75 18.26
C LYS A 122 7.50 2.21 16.83
N LEU A 123 6.23 2.45 16.54
CA LEU A 123 5.83 3.08 15.28
C LEU A 123 6.49 4.46 15.13
N ILE A 124 7.09 4.69 13.96
CA ILE A 124 7.62 5.99 13.55
C ILE A 124 6.73 6.52 12.43
N TYR A 125 6.44 7.81 12.41
CA TYR A 125 5.72 8.42 11.31
C TYR A 125 6.35 9.73 10.85
N LEU A 126 6.21 9.99 9.55
CA LEU A 126 6.67 11.21 8.88
C LEU A 126 5.52 11.85 8.12
N LEU A 127 5.49 13.18 8.11
CA LEU A 127 4.68 13.96 7.19
C LEU A 127 5.60 14.47 6.08
N MET A 128 5.26 14.18 4.84
CA MET A 128 6.06 14.55 3.68
C MET A 128 5.16 15.13 2.59
N ASP A 129 5.77 15.87 1.68
CA ASP A 129 5.07 16.40 0.52
C ASP A 129 4.51 15.28 -0.37
N ALA A 130 3.41 15.55 -1.05
CA ALA A 130 2.70 14.54 -1.84
C ALA A 130 3.49 14.00 -3.03
N GLU A 131 4.53 14.71 -3.49
CA GLU A 131 5.39 14.29 -4.59
C GLU A 131 6.24 13.06 -4.29
N TRP A 132 6.59 12.82 -3.01
CA TRP A 132 7.33 11.64 -2.60
C TRP A 132 6.50 10.39 -2.77
N TYR A 133 7.04 9.46 -3.58
CA TYR A 133 6.29 8.30 -4.07
C TYR A 133 6.59 7.01 -3.31
N LEU A 134 7.87 6.65 -3.24
CA LEU A 134 8.34 5.42 -2.62
C LEU A 134 9.76 5.60 -2.06
N PHE A 135 10.30 4.64 -1.37
CA PHE A 135 11.63 4.65 -0.77
C PHE A 135 12.36 3.31 -0.95
N ASN A 136 13.68 3.34 -0.85
CA ASN A 136 14.52 2.15 -0.94
C ASN A 136 14.60 1.42 0.41
N THR A 137 13.85 0.33 0.55
CA THR A 137 13.82 -0.47 1.78
C THR A 137 15.15 -1.12 2.12
N SER A 138 15.92 -1.54 1.12
CA SER A 138 17.22 -2.18 1.34
C SER A 138 18.20 -1.26 2.03
N TYR A 139 18.17 0.02 1.69
CA TYR A 139 19.02 1.00 2.33
C TYR A 139 18.62 1.22 3.80
N VAL A 140 17.35 1.39 4.08
CA VAL A 140 16.82 1.56 5.45
C VAL A 140 17.22 0.35 6.30
N THR A 141 17.10 -0.86 5.77
CA THR A 141 17.45 -2.09 6.47
C THR A 141 18.94 -2.16 6.81
N ASN A 142 19.82 -1.76 5.91
CA ASN A 142 21.26 -1.88 6.10
C ASN A 142 21.83 -0.91 7.16
N THR A 143 21.22 0.23 7.35
CA THR A 143 21.75 1.27 8.24
C THR A 143 21.25 1.20 9.68
N GLN A 144 20.23 0.41 9.95
CA GLN A 144 19.64 0.32 11.28
C GLN A 144 20.50 -0.42 12.30
N LEU A 145 21.41 -1.29 11.85
CA LEU A 145 22.29 -2.09 12.71
C LEU A 145 23.15 -1.24 13.62
N ASP A 146 23.49 -0.03 13.20
CA ASP A 146 24.29 0.91 13.98
C ASP A 146 23.54 1.52 15.16
N PHE A 147 22.22 1.35 15.21
CA PHE A 147 21.35 1.98 16.21
C PHE A 147 20.76 1.02 17.24
N PHE A 148 20.76 -0.27 16.94
CA PHE A 148 20.19 -1.27 17.83
C PHE A 148 21.28 -2.22 18.32
N ASP A 149 21.24 -2.49 19.60
CA ASP A 149 22.01 -3.59 20.13
C ASP A 149 21.39 -4.92 19.65
N GLY A 150 22.21 -5.87 19.28
CA GLY A 150 21.76 -7.11 18.65
C GLY A 150 20.83 -8.00 19.50
N ASN A 151 20.64 -7.67 20.78
CA ASN A 151 19.88 -8.49 21.74
C ASN A 151 18.55 -7.87 22.12
N THR A 152 18.32 -6.60 21.82
CA THR A 152 17.10 -5.88 22.22
C THR A 152 16.49 -5.16 21.04
N ASP A 153 15.19 -4.92 21.13
CA ASP A 153 14.46 -4.06 20.19
C ASP A 153 14.61 -2.57 20.53
N GLU A 154 15.39 -2.24 21.58
CA GLU A 154 15.57 -0.87 22.02
C GLU A 154 16.75 -0.25 21.31
N PRO A 155 16.66 1.02 20.90
CA PRO A 155 17.81 1.72 20.37
C PRO A 155 18.88 1.87 21.46
N VAL A 156 20.14 1.77 21.07
CA VAL A 156 21.30 1.92 22.00
C VAL A 156 21.31 3.29 22.68
N LYS A 157 20.72 4.29 22.04
CA LYS A 157 20.54 5.65 22.59
C LYS A 157 19.08 5.98 22.80
N PRO A 158 18.75 7.00 23.61
CA PRO A 158 17.39 7.41 23.84
C PRO A 158 16.59 7.60 22.54
N ASN A 159 15.33 7.21 22.57
CA ASN A 159 14.39 7.21 21.44
C ASN A 159 14.25 8.55 20.69
N VAL A 160 14.73 9.65 21.26
CA VAL A 160 14.70 10.98 20.63
C VAL A 160 15.65 11.08 19.43
N ILE A 161 16.79 10.38 19.47
CA ILE A 161 17.82 10.46 18.42
C ILE A 161 17.48 9.55 17.24
N PHE A 162 17.00 8.35 17.52
CA PHE A 162 16.71 7.37 16.48
C PHE A 162 15.60 7.79 15.51
N PRO A 163 14.43 8.27 15.93
CA PRO A 163 13.42 8.77 15.01
C PRO A 163 13.91 9.90 14.12
N TYR A 164 14.74 10.79 14.65
CA TYR A 164 15.33 11.88 13.88
C TYR A 164 16.31 11.37 12.80
N TRP A 165 17.19 10.47 13.18
CA TRP A 165 18.13 9.83 12.25
C TRP A 165 17.38 9.09 11.15
N PHE A 166 16.41 8.28 11.53
CA PHE A 166 15.59 7.51 10.56
C PHE A 166 14.84 8.45 9.60
N ALA A 167 14.25 9.53 10.10
CA ALA A 167 13.60 10.54 9.27
C ALA A 167 14.56 11.15 8.24
N ASN A 168 15.79 11.52 8.64
CA ASN A 168 16.78 12.03 7.72
C ASN A 168 17.18 11.01 6.65
N LYS A 169 17.35 9.75 7.03
CA LYS A 169 17.68 8.68 6.10
C LYS A 169 16.54 8.42 5.12
N CYS A 170 15.32 8.32 5.60
CA CYS A 170 14.15 8.15 4.73
C CYS A 170 14.02 9.29 3.73
N VAL A 171 14.24 10.54 4.15
CA VAL A 171 14.17 11.69 3.22
C VAL A 171 15.18 11.57 2.09
N THR A 172 16.39 11.04 2.36
CA THR A 172 17.40 10.83 1.31
C THR A 172 17.11 9.62 0.43
N ASP A 173 16.38 8.64 0.94
CA ASP A 173 16.10 7.39 0.24
C ASP A 173 14.75 7.40 -0.50
N PHE A 174 13.91 8.38 -0.24
CA PHE A 174 12.69 8.58 -0.98
C PHE A 174 12.98 9.08 -2.40
N PHE A 175 12.16 8.67 -3.33
CA PHE A 175 12.18 9.15 -4.69
C PHE A 175 10.78 9.60 -5.13
N LYS A 176 10.76 10.50 -6.11
CA LYS A 176 9.55 11.01 -6.72
C LYS A 176 9.05 10.05 -7.80
N TYR A 177 7.77 10.15 -8.15
CA TYR A 177 7.19 9.33 -9.20
C TYR A 177 7.85 9.57 -10.57
N GLU A 178 8.15 10.82 -10.90
CA GLU A 178 8.79 11.21 -12.15
C GLU A 178 10.23 10.69 -12.29
N ASP A 179 10.92 10.42 -11.19
CA ASP A 179 12.33 10.06 -11.23
C ASP A 179 12.58 8.65 -11.79
N ASN A 180 11.72 7.67 -11.45
CA ASN A 180 11.99 6.26 -11.79
C ASN A 180 10.73 5.43 -12.09
N SER A 181 9.55 5.96 -11.88
CA SER A 181 8.35 5.14 -11.80
C SER A 181 7.40 5.39 -12.96
N LYS A 182 7.42 6.58 -13.54
CA LYS A 182 6.54 6.98 -14.63
C LYS A 182 6.80 6.15 -15.90
N GLU A 183 8.06 6.01 -16.30
CA GLU A 183 8.43 5.26 -17.51
C GLU A 183 8.09 3.75 -17.39
N ASN A 184 8.15 3.22 -16.16
CA ASN A 184 7.84 1.81 -15.91
C ASN A 184 6.35 1.55 -15.65
N GLY A 185 5.52 2.58 -15.59
CA GLY A 185 4.09 2.46 -15.30
C GLY A 185 3.79 1.86 -13.93
N TRP A 186 4.59 2.18 -12.92
CA TRP A 186 4.43 1.57 -11.58
C TRP A 186 3.13 1.96 -10.89
N LEU A 187 2.69 3.19 -11.08
CA LEU A 187 1.42 3.67 -10.50
C LEU A 187 0.24 2.92 -11.11
N GLU A 188 0.20 2.84 -12.42
CA GLU A 188 -0.86 2.20 -13.20
C GLU A 188 -0.92 0.70 -12.91
N LYS A 189 0.23 0.02 -12.95
CA LYS A 189 0.35 -1.41 -12.64
C LYS A 189 -0.07 -1.69 -11.19
N GLY A 190 0.37 -0.88 -10.24
CA GLY A 190 0.01 -1.04 -8.84
C GLY A 190 -1.49 -0.86 -8.57
N LEU A 191 -2.15 0.07 -9.24
CA LEU A 191 -3.61 0.26 -9.15
C LEU A 191 -4.35 -0.87 -9.87
N ALA A 192 -3.83 -1.32 -11.02
CA ALA A 192 -4.39 -2.43 -11.78
C ALA A 192 -4.37 -3.75 -10.99
N ILE A 193 -3.27 -4.03 -10.25
CA ILE A 193 -3.17 -5.24 -9.44
C ILE A 193 -4.24 -5.26 -8.34
N ASN A 194 -4.51 -4.12 -7.70
CA ASN A 194 -5.54 -4.01 -6.68
C ASN A 194 -6.94 -4.27 -7.23
N ASN A 195 -7.25 -3.74 -8.41
CA ASN A 195 -8.52 -4.02 -9.10
C ASN A 195 -8.64 -5.49 -9.50
N THR A 196 -7.58 -6.04 -10.07
CA THR A 196 -7.53 -7.45 -10.49
C THR A 196 -7.74 -8.38 -9.30
N ALA A 197 -7.10 -8.11 -8.17
CA ALA A 197 -7.30 -8.87 -6.94
C ALA A 197 -8.73 -8.75 -6.38
N GLY A 198 -9.35 -7.57 -6.52
CA GLY A 198 -10.75 -7.37 -6.16
C GLY A 198 -11.69 -8.19 -7.04
N ILE A 199 -11.44 -8.23 -8.35
CA ILE A 199 -12.21 -9.05 -9.31
C ILE A 199 -12.02 -10.54 -9.00
N PHE A 200 -10.79 -10.95 -8.71
CA PHE A 200 -10.49 -12.34 -8.32
C PHE A 200 -11.24 -12.73 -7.05
N TYR A 201 -11.26 -11.86 -6.04
CA TYR A 201 -12.01 -12.10 -4.82
C TYR A 201 -13.51 -12.31 -5.10
N GLU A 202 -14.14 -11.43 -5.86
CA GLU A 202 -15.57 -11.51 -6.14
C GLU A 202 -15.95 -12.77 -6.96
N ASN A 203 -15.11 -13.14 -7.92
CA ASN A 203 -15.42 -14.22 -8.84
C ASN A 203 -15.00 -15.60 -8.34
N GLU A 204 -13.85 -15.70 -7.68
CA GLU A 204 -13.24 -17.00 -7.37
C GLU A 204 -13.27 -17.34 -5.87
N ILE A 205 -12.97 -16.37 -5.00
CA ILE A 205 -12.84 -16.61 -3.56
C ILE A 205 -14.21 -16.59 -2.88
N LYS A 206 -14.96 -15.52 -3.10
CA LYS A 206 -16.22 -15.27 -2.38
C LYS A 206 -17.27 -16.36 -2.58
N PRO A 207 -17.43 -16.97 -3.78
CA PRO A 207 -18.40 -18.04 -3.98
C PRO A 207 -18.12 -19.31 -3.17
N ILE A 208 -16.83 -19.59 -2.89
CA ILE A 208 -16.40 -20.83 -2.21
C ILE A 208 -16.00 -20.61 -0.75
N LEU A 209 -16.03 -19.38 -0.27
CA LEU A 209 -15.44 -18.99 1.01
C LEU A 209 -15.96 -19.74 2.23
N ASN A 210 -17.22 -20.12 2.21
CA ASN A 210 -17.91 -20.82 3.32
C ASN A 210 -18.23 -22.28 2.99
N ASP A 211 -17.69 -22.82 1.90
CA ASP A 211 -17.88 -24.21 1.52
C ASP A 211 -16.67 -25.05 1.94
N ALA A 212 -16.84 -25.81 3.03
CA ALA A 212 -15.78 -26.66 3.56
C ALA A 212 -15.31 -27.73 2.55
N SER A 213 -16.13 -28.12 1.57
CA SER A 213 -15.73 -29.05 0.53
C SER A 213 -14.76 -28.45 -0.49
N GLN A 214 -14.62 -27.13 -0.52
CA GLN A 214 -13.75 -26.35 -1.41
C GLN A 214 -12.48 -25.83 -0.73
N GLU A 215 -12.15 -26.29 0.46
CA GLU A 215 -11.02 -25.76 1.24
C GLU A 215 -9.68 -25.87 0.48
N VAL A 216 -9.44 -26.96 -0.23
CA VAL A 216 -8.25 -27.16 -1.05
C VAL A 216 -8.20 -26.12 -2.17
N LEU A 217 -9.27 -25.96 -2.92
CA LEU A 217 -9.37 -24.98 -4.00
C LEU A 217 -9.24 -23.55 -3.48
N LEU A 218 -9.83 -23.25 -2.32
CA LEU A 218 -9.70 -21.94 -1.67
C LEU A 218 -8.25 -21.62 -1.30
N ASN A 219 -7.50 -22.60 -0.83
CA ASN A 219 -6.09 -22.42 -0.50
C ASN A 219 -5.23 -22.26 -1.76
N ASP A 220 -5.54 -22.99 -2.83
CA ASP A 220 -4.90 -22.82 -4.13
C ASP A 220 -5.15 -21.42 -4.69
N TYR A 221 -6.37 -20.93 -4.62
CA TYR A 221 -6.71 -19.58 -5.06
C TYR A 221 -6.03 -18.47 -4.24
N ARG A 222 -5.91 -18.66 -2.93
CA ARG A 222 -5.13 -17.75 -2.08
C ARG A 222 -3.64 -17.74 -2.45
N SER A 223 -3.10 -18.90 -2.79
CA SER A 223 -1.72 -19.01 -3.28
C SER A 223 -1.56 -18.32 -4.64
N LEU A 224 -2.54 -18.45 -5.54
CA LEU A 224 -2.58 -17.72 -6.82
C LEU A 224 -2.54 -16.20 -6.62
N VAL A 225 -3.36 -15.66 -5.72
CA VAL A 225 -3.33 -14.23 -5.41
C VAL A 225 -1.94 -13.81 -4.91
N GLY A 226 -1.36 -14.58 -4.00
CA GLY A 226 -0.01 -14.32 -3.48
C GLY A 226 1.07 -14.33 -4.55
N ASN A 227 1.03 -15.31 -5.46
CA ASN A 227 2.10 -15.53 -6.46
C ASN A 227 1.90 -14.75 -7.76
N VAL A 228 0.66 -14.60 -8.24
CA VAL A 228 0.36 -14.02 -9.57
C VAL A 228 0.01 -12.54 -9.49
N LEU A 229 -0.64 -12.14 -8.40
CA LEU A 229 -1.12 -10.78 -8.19
C LEU A 229 -0.31 -10.06 -7.11
N ASN A 230 0.80 -10.64 -6.68
CA ASN A 230 1.64 -10.04 -5.68
C ASN A 230 2.32 -8.77 -6.23
N PHE A 231 2.32 -7.75 -5.43
CA PHE A 231 2.94 -6.46 -5.68
C PHE A 231 4.41 -6.57 -6.14
N GLU A 232 5.20 -7.44 -5.52
CA GLU A 232 6.60 -7.61 -5.87
C GLU A 232 6.79 -8.10 -7.31
N ASN A 233 5.88 -8.91 -7.82
CA ASN A 233 5.93 -9.42 -9.18
C ASN A 233 5.67 -8.33 -10.23
N VAL A 234 4.88 -7.32 -9.87
CA VAL A 234 4.59 -6.19 -10.75
C VAL A 234 5.81 -5.27 -10.92
N PHE A 235 6.60 -5.08 -9.86
CA PHE A 235 7.70 -4.12 -9.85
C PHE A 235 9.03 -4.70 -10.31
N ARG A 236 9.24 -6.01 -10.17
CA ARG A 236 10.53 -6.64 -10.42
C ARG A 236 10.61 -7.35 -11.77
N ASP A 237 9.61 -7.23 -12.64
CA ASP A 237 9.50 -8.07 -13.85
C ASP A 237 9.66 -9.58 -13.51
N TYR A 238 9.23 -9.97 -12.32
CA TYR A 238 9.41 -11.33 -11.86
C TYR A 238 8.66 -12.28 -12.80
N VAL A 239 9.42 -12.89 -13.65
CA VAL A 239 9.08 -14.18 -14.21
C VAL A 239 9.12 -15.13 -13.01
N TYR A 240 8.00 -15.52 -12.53
CA TYR A 240 7.71 -16.55 -11.54
C TYR A 240 8.92 -17.29 -10.96
N ASN A 241 9.00 -17.36 -9.64
CA ASN A 241 9.97 -18.18 -8.94
C ASN A 241 9.75 -19.64 -9.31
N SER A 242 10.69 -20.23 -10.03
CA SER A 242 10.47 -21.34 -10.96
C SER A 242 10.16 -22.71 -10.35
N GLU A 243 10.53 -23.01 -9.11
CA GLU A 243 10.48 -24.39 -8.64
C GLU A 243 9.15 -24.83 -7.98
N MET A 244 8.40 -23.92 -7.39
CA MET A 244 7.03 -24.20 -6.91
C MET A 244 6.01 -23.97 -8.02
N ASP A 245 6.42 -23.37 -9.10
CA ASP A 245 5.59 -22.71 -10.09
C ASP A 245 5.22 -23.59 -11.29
N GLU A 246 6.06 -24.50 -11.76
CA GLU A 246 5.73 -25.24 -12.99
C GLU A 246 4.48 -26.11 -12.81
N GLN A 247 4.43 -26.93 -11.79
CA GLN A 247 3.26 -27.79 -11.57
C GLN A 247 2.01 -26.99 -11.20
N PHE A 248 2.18 -25.91 -10.41
CA PHE A 248 1.09 -25.03 -10.05
C PHE A 248 0.57 -24.24 -11.27
N HIS A 249 1.48 -23.78 -12.13
CA HIS A 249 1.16 -23.14 -13.40
C HIS A 249 0.43 -24.08 -14.37
N GLU A 250 0.89 -25.29 -14.50
CA GLU A 250 0.21 -26.30 -15.35
C GLU A 250 -1.20 -26.58 -14.84
N THR A 251 -1.37 -26.78 -13.54
CA THR A 251 -2.65 -27.06 -12.93
C THR A 251 -3.65 -25.90 -13.05
N HIS A 252 -3.15 -24.65 -12.97
CA HIS A 252 -3.98 -23.45 -12.95
C HIS A 252 -3.82 -22.56 -14.19
N ALA A 253 -3.27 -23.09 -15.28
CA ALA A 253 -2.94 -22.32 -16.48
C ALA A 253 -4.11 -21.48 -17.03
N ALA A 254 -5.32 -22.03 -17.03
CA ALA A 254 -6.49 -21.34 -17.56
C ALA A 254 -6.87 -20.11 -16.71
N ILE A 255 -6.91 -20.27 -15.39
CA ILE A 255 -7.26 -19.14 -14.50
C ILE A 255 -6.16 -18.09 -14.49
N ILE A 256 -4.88 -18.49 -14.50
CA ILE A 256 -3.73 -17.58 -14.61
C ILE A 256 -3.82 -16.76 -15.90
N SER A 257 -4.10 -17.39 -17.04
CA SER A 257 -4.26 -16.71 -18.33
C SER A 257 -5.41 -15.72 -18.32
N THR A 258 -6.54 -16.09 -17.72
CA THR A 258 -7.71 -15.22 -17.57
C THR A 258 -7.37 -13.96 -16.78
N TYR A 259 -6.73 -14.11 -15.61
CA TYR A 259 -6.44 -12.97 -14.75
C TYR A 259 -5.26 -12.13 -15.24
N ARG A 260 -4.34 -12.69 -16.02
CA ARG A 260 -3.36 -11.87 -16.77
C ARG A 260 -4.04 -10.98 -17.79
N THR A 261 -5.02 -11.48 -18.50
CA THR A 261 -5.81 -10.67 -19.45
C THR A 261 -6.56 -9.56 -18.74
N ILE A 262 -7.21 -9.87 -17.59
CA ILE A 262 -7.89 -8.86 -16.77
C ILE A 262 -6.90 -7.81 -16.27
N PHE A 263 -5.74 -8.23 -15.75
CA PHE A 263 -4.70 -7.32 -15.30
C PHE A 263 -4.21 -6.39 -16.41
N ASN A 264 -3.95 -6.90 -17.60
CA ASN A 264 -3.52 -6.08 -18.73
C ASN A 264 -4.60 -5.04 -19.12
N ASN A 265 -5.88 -5.43 -19.10
CA ASN A 265 -6.98 -4.52 -19.36
C ASN A 265 -7.10 -3.43 -18.26
N GLU A 266 -6.91 -3.80 -16.99
CA GLU A 266 -6.89 -2.84 -15.89
C GLU A 266 -5.66 -1.90 -16.00
N CYS A 267 -4.49 -2.37 -16.45
CA CYS A 267 -3.34 -1.52 -16.74
C CYS A 267 -3.67 -0.44 -17.78
N LEU A 268 -4.28 -0.82 -18.90
CA LEU A 268 -4.70 0.14 -19.94
C LEU A 268 -5.69 1.17 -19.41
N LYS A 269 -6.66 0.73 -18.63
CA LYS A 269 -7.64 1.60 -17.98
C LYS A 269 -6.98 2.60 -17.01
N TRP A 270 -6.01 2.14 -16.22
CA TRP A 270 -5.29 3.01 -15.30
C TRP A 270 -4.31 3.94 -16.00
N GLN A 271 -3.68 3.53 -17.10
CA GLN A 271 -2.88 4.41 -17.96
C GLN A 271 -3.71 5.60 -18.43
N GLN A 272 -4.91 5.34 -18.93
CA GLN A 272 -5.83 6.43 -19.31
C GLN A 272 -6.14 7.34 -18.13
N ARG A 273 -6.55 6.78 -16.97
CA ARG A 273 -6.94 7.56 -15.78
C ARG A 273 -5.80 8.37 -15.19
N VAL A 274 -4.59 7.80 -15.15
CA VAL A 274 -3.41 8.51 -14.67
C VAL A 274 -3.04 9.64 -15.62
N SER A 275 -3.09 9.44 -16.93
CA SER A 275 -2.85 10.50 -17.90
C SER A 275 -3.82 11.69 -17.77
N GLU A 276 -5.06 11.44 -17.35
CA GLU A 276 -6.04 12.48 -17.11
C GLU A 276 -5.76 13.35 -15.88
N VAL A 277 -5.03 12.84 -14.89
CA VAL A 277 -4.71 13.53 -13.63
C VAL A 277 -3.28 14.06 -13.55
N LEU A 278 -2.40 13.59 -14.42
CA LEU A 278 -1.06 14.17 -14.54
C LEU A 278 -1.15 15.60 -15.06
N PRO A 279 -0.32 16.53 -14.54
CA PRO A 279 -0.25 17.86 -15.11
C PRO A 279 0.17 17.75 -16.58
N PHE A 280 -0.48 18.54 -17.42
CA PHE A 280 0.00 18.74 -18.79
C PHE A 280 1.40 19.37 -18.72
N GLU A 281 2.37 18.75 -19.37
CA GLU A 281 3.72 19.29 -19.54
C GLU A 281 3.67 20.54 -20.45
#